data_cc58c45b956ef919c680dbda1dea1a3d
#
_entry.id   cc58c45b956ef919c680dbda1dea1a3d
#
_cell.length_a   1.000
_cell.length_b   1.000
_cell.length_c   1.000
_cell.angle_alpha   90.00
_cell.angle_beta   90.00
_cell.angle_gamma   90.00
#
_symmetry.space_group_name_H-M   'P 1'
#
loop_
_entity.id
_entity.type
_entity.pdbx_description
1 polymer ?
#
loop_
_entity_poly.entity_id
_entity_poly.type
_entity_poly.pdbx_seq_one_letter_code
_entity_poly.pdbx_strand_id
1 'polypeptide(L)'
;MSLPFFDSHVVLYLLSGDAAKADRAEALMQAGGTVSVQVLNEITSVCRRELKMPWEEVEPLLLAVKAACDVVPLSLASHEKAVEVAKRFQLSWHDASIVAAAILSGADLLLSEDMQSGMRIDGLLIQNPFTEGK
;
A
#
# COMPACT_ATOMS: atom_id res chain seq x y z
N MET A 1 17.25 8.78 -2.17
CA MET A 1 16.05 8.22 -2.79
C MET A 1 15.12 7.69 -1.73
N SER A 2 13.86 8.01 -1.85
CA SER A 2 12.90 7.48 -0.90
C SER A 2 12.43 6.09 -1.35
N LEU A 3 11.94 5.34 -0.37
CA LEU A 3 11.36 4.04 -0.65
C LEU A 3 9.95 4.21 -1.18
N PRO A 4 9.45 3.28 -1.99
CA PRO A 4 8.06 3.36 -2.45
C PRO A 4 7.10 3.07 -1.31
N PHE A 5 5.91 3.63 -1.42
CA PHE A 5 4.80 3.34 -0.52
C PHE A 5 3.93 2.28 -1.17
N PHE A 6 3.49 1.29 -0.41
CA PHE A 6 2.69 0.18 -0.95
C PHE A 6 1.24 0.28 -0.50
N ASP A 7 0.32 0.20 -1.47
CA ASP A 7 -1.08 -0.05 -1.17
C ASP A 7 -1.27 -1.51 -0.75
N SER A 8 -2.37 -1.79 -0.09
CA SER A 8 -2.59 -3.12 0.51
C SER A 8 -2.63 -4.24 -0.51
N HIS A 9 -3.23 -4.02 -1.68
CA HIS A 9 -3.33 -5.07 -2.68
C HIS A 9 -1.98 -5.49 -3.23
N VAL A 10 -1.03 -4.56 -3.31
CA VAL A 10 0.33 -4.91 -3.73
C VAL A 10 0.92 -5.95 -2.79
N VAL A 11 0.75 -5.73 -1.49
CA VAL A 11 1.26 -6.68 -0.48
C VAL A 11 0.49 -7.99 -0.52
N LEU A 12 -0.84 -7.91 -0.70
CA LEU A 12 -1.69 -9.10 -0.70
C LEU A 12 -1.38 -10.04 -1.86
N TYR A 13 -0.76 -9.54 -2.93
CA TYR A 13 -0.36 -10.43 -4.02
C TYR A 13 0.73 -11.43 -3.61
N LEU A 14 1.35 -11.25 -2.44
CA LEU A 14 2.21 -12.29 -1.89
C LEU A 14 1.47 -13.61 -1.72
N LEU A 15 0.15 -13.54 -1.53
CA LEU A 15 -0.70 -14.70 -1.32
C LEU A 15 -1.39 -15.16 -2.60
N SER A 16 -1.06 -14.57 -3.74
CA SER A 16 -1.77 -14.83 -4.99
C SER A 16 -1.41 -16.18 -5.57
N GLY A 17 -2.41 -16.84 -6.20
CA GLY A 17 -2.15 -18.02 -7.01
C GLY A 17 -1.52 -17.71 -8.35
N ASP A 18 -1.49 -16.43 -8.75
CA ASP A 18 -0.81 -15.98 -9.95
C ASP A 18 0.67 -15.82 -9.63
N ALA A 19 1.49 -16.74 -10.12
CA ALA A 19 2.91 -16.78 -9.75
C ALA A 19 3.64 -15.51 -10.15
N ALA A 20 3.30 -14.92 -11.30
CA ALA A 20 3.98 -13.71 -11.75
C ALA A 20 3.73 -12.55 -10.80
N LYS A 21 2.47 -12.40 -10.33
CA LYS A 21 2.14 -11.34 -9.40
C LYS A 21 2.74 -11.59 -8.03
N ALA A 22 2.71 -12.82 -7.56
CA ALA A 22 3.30 -13.17 -6.27
C ALA A 22 4.81 -12.91 -6.28
N ASP A 23 5.49 -13.30 -7.35
CA ASP A 23 6.92 -13.09 -7.48
C ASP A 23 7.26 -11.59 -7.53
N ARG A 24 6.45 -10.82 -8.23
CA ARG A 24 6.66 -9.37 -8.30
C ARG A 24 6.48 -8.74 -6.93
N ALA A 25 5.43 -9.14 -6.21
CA ALA A 25 5.19 -8.63 -4.86
C ALA A 25 6.35 -8.99 -3.93
N GLU A 26 6.85 -10.20 -4.03
CA GLU A 26 7.98 -10.62 -3.20
C GLU A 26 9.22 -9.79 -3.51
N ALA A 27 9.51 -9.54 -4.77
CA ALA A 27 10.66 -8.72 -5.16
C ALA A 27 10.53 -7.30 -4.60
N LEU A 28 9.32 -6.74 -4.63
CA LEU A 28 9.09 -5.40 -4.09
C LEU A 28 9.30 -5.37 -2.58
N MET A 29 8.83 -6.40 -1.87
CA MET A 29 9.04 -6.48 -0.43
C MET A 29 10.52 -6.62 -0.09
N GLN A 30 11.26 -7.40 -0.87
CA GLN A 30 12.69 -7.57 -0.64
C GLN A 30 13.46 -6.27 -0.83
N ALA A 31 13.03 -5.46 -1.78
CA ALA A 31 13.66 -4.16 -2.01
C ALA A 31 13.32 -3.15 -0.92
N GLY A 32 12.22 -3.37 -0.21
CA GLY A 32 11.81 -2.52 0.88
C GLY A 32 10.88 -1.39 0.47
N GLY A 33 10.15 -0.87 1.44
CA GLY A 33 9.21 0.21 1.19
C GLY A 33 8.60 0.72 2.47
N THR A 34 7.49 1.43 2.33
CA THR A 34 6.74 2.01 3.44
C THR A 34 5.29 1.61 3.32
N VAL A 35 4.67 1.31 4.45
CA VAL A 35 3.22 1.09 4.53
C VAL A 35 2.69 1.91 5.70
N SER A 36 1.36 2.11 5.72
CA SER A 36 0.73 2.75 6.87
C SER A 36 0.05 1.72 7.74
N VAL A 37 -0.33 2.12 8.95
CA VAL A 37 -1.15 1.27 9.82
C VAL A 37 -2.45 0.90 9.12
N GLN A 38 -3.01 1.82 8.32
CA GLN A 38 -4.23 1.50 7.56
C GLN A 38 -4.02 0.33 6.62
N VAL A 39 -2.86 0.29 5.95
CA VAL A 39 -2.54 -0.82 5.04
C VAL A 39 -2.45 -2.13 5.83
N LEU A 40 -1.80 -2.09 7.00
CA LEU A 40 -1.72 -3.29 7.85
C LEU A 40 -3.11 -3.75 8.27
N ASN A 41 -3.98 -2.81 8.64
CA ASN A 41 -5.35 -3.15 9.04
C ASN A 41 -6.12 -3.79 7.90
N GLU A 42 -5.94 -3.28 6.68
CA GLU A 42 -6.61 -3.85 5.52
C GLU A 42 -6.12 -5.24 5.19
N ILE A 43 -4.80 -5.44 5.25
CA ILE A 43 -4.23 -6.76 5.02
C ILE A 43 -4.83 -7.74 6.02
N THR A 44 -4.89 -7.35 7.29
CA THR A 44 -5.46 -8.19 8.34
C THR A 44 -6.91 -8.52 8.04
N SER A 45 -7.69 -7.50 7.68
CA SER A 45 -9.12 -7.67 7.42
C SER A 45 -9.37 -8.62 6.24
N VAL A 46 -8.64 -8.43 5.14
CA VAL A 46 -8.80 -9.28 3.97
C VAL A 46 -8.43 -10.72 4.29
N CYS A 47 -7.31 -10.92 4.98
CA CYS A 47 -6.86 -12.27 5.33
C CYS A 47 -7.88 -12.99 6.19
N ARG A 48 -8.43 -12.29 7.20
CA ARG A 48 -9.36 -12.91 8.12
C ARG A 48 -10.75 -13.09 7.54
N ARG A 49 -11.26 -12.08 6.84
CA ARG A 49 -12.66 -12.08 6.40
C ARG A 49 -12.84 -12.72 5.04
N GLU A 50 -11.97 -12.44 4.09
CA GLU A 50 -12.15 -12.93 2.73
C GLU A 50 -11.41 -14.22 2.49
N LEU A 51 -10.17 -14.33 2.98
CA LEU A 51 -9.35 -15.51 2.73
C LEU A 51 -9.50 -16.56 3.83
N LYS A 52 -10.20 -16.21 4.92
CA LYS A 52 -10.48 -17.15 6.01
C LYS A 52 -9.24 -17.76 6.62
N MET A 53 -8.16 -16.98 6.68
CA MET A 53 -6.89 -17.45 7.23
C MET A 53 -6.94 -17.45 8.75
N PRO A 54 -6.42 -18.49 9.40
CA PRO A 54 -6.31 -18.48 10.86
C PRO A 54 -5.20 -17.52 11.31
N TRP A 55 -5.28 -17.07 12.57
CA TRP A 55 -4.28 -16.15 13.10
C TRP A 55 -2.87 -16.69 12.98
N GLU A 56 -2.70 -18.01 13.08
CA GLU A 56 -1.40 -18.66 12.97
C GLU A 56 -0.74 -18.40 11.60
N GLU A 57 -1.55 -18.07 10.58
CA GLU A 57 -1.02 -17.72 9.26
C GLU A 57 -0.99 -16.23 9.03
N VAL A 58 -1.90 -15.49 9.63
CA VAL A 58 -1.96 -14.04 9.46
C VAL A 58 -0.79 -13.35 10.17
N GLU A 59 -0.49 -13.76 11.40
CA GLU A 59 0.55 -13.10 12.18
C GLU A 59 1.94 -13.18 11.54
N PRO A 60 2.37 -14.34 11.01
CA PRO A 60 3.66 -14.36 10.33
C PRO A 60 3.73 -13.45 9.10
N LEU A 61 2.62 -13.33 8.37
CA LEU A 61 2.58 -12.44 7.22
C LEU A 61 2.76 -10.98 7.68
N LEU A 62 2.03 -10.58 8.73
CA LEU A 62 2.16 -9.21 9.25
C LEU A 62 3.56 -8.94 9.76
N LEU A 63 4.17 -9.91 10.42
CA LEU A 63 5.55 -9.77 10.88
C LEU A 63 6.50 -9.58 9.71
N ALA A 64 6.31 -10.34 8.62
CA ALA A 64 7.16 -10.23 7.45
C ALA A 64 7.03 -8.84 6.81
N VAL A 65 5.82 -8.32 6.72
CA VAL A 65 5.59 -7.00 6.16
C VAL A 65 6.26 -5.94 7.02
N LYS A 66 6.11 -6.04 8.34
CA LYS A 66 6.71 -5.08 9.26
C LYS A 66 8.23 -5.17 9.27
N ALA A 67 8.78 -6.32 8.97
CA ALA A 67 10.23 -6.46 8.87
C ALA A 67 10.76 -5.87 7.56
N ALA A 68 9.97 -5.93 6.49
CA ALA A 68 10.38 -5.44 5.18
C ALA A 68 10.15 -3.96 4.99
N CYS A 69 9.21 -3.36 5.72
CA CYS A 69 8.74 -2.01 5.45
C CYS A 69 8.81 -1.13 6.70
N ASP A 70 9.05 0.16 6.49
CA ASP A 70 8.77 1.15 7.52
C ASP A 70 7.25 1.29 7.65
N VAL A 71 6.75 1.45 8.86
CA VAL A 71 5.31 1.60 9.11
C VAL A 71 5.06 2.99 9.64
N VAL A 72 4.21 3.76 8.94
CA VAL A 72 3.84 5.09 9.40
C VAL A 72 2.47 5.05 10.09
N PRO A 73 2.28 5.84 11.13
CA PRO A 73 1.04 5.80 11.90
C PRO A 73 -0.08 6.55 11.21
N LEU A 74 -1.30 6.22 11.61
CA LEU A 74 -2.45 7.07 11.34
C LEU A 74 -2.42 8.22 12.34
N SER A 75 -2.63 9.44 11.87
CA SER A 75 -2.51 10.62 12.71
C SER A 75 -3.54 11.66 12.32
N LEU A 76 -3.71 12.68 13.16
CA LEU A 76 -4.58 13.79 12.80
C LEU A 76 -4.08 14.45 11.52
N ALA A 77 -2.78 14.61 11.38
CA ALA A 77 -2.21 15.22 10.17
C ALA A 77 -2.55 14.39 8.93
N SER A 78 -2.47 13.06 9.01
CA SER A 78 -2.80 12.23 7.86
C SER A 78 -4.29 12.29 7.55
N HIS A 79 -5.14 12.39 8.56
CA HIS A 79 -6.57 12.58 8.35
C HIS A 79 -6.84 13.90 7.61
N GLU A 80 -6.24 14.98 8.08
CA GLU A 80 -6.47 16.30 7.48
C GLU A 80 -5.96 16.35 6.05
N LYS A 81 -4.81 15.74 5.79
CA LYS A 81 -4.28 15.67 4.43
C LYS A 81 -5.20 14.84 3.54
N ALA A 82 -5.77 13.76 4.08
CA ALA A 82 -6.71 12.92 3.32
C ALA A 82 -7.95 13.71 2.93
N VAL A 83 -8.48 14.56 3.81
CA VAL A 83 -9.62 15.40 3.48
C VAL A 83 -9.26 16.32 2.31
N GLU A 84 -8.12 16.97 2.39
CA GLU A 84 -7.67 17.87 1.33
C GLU A 84 -7.54 17.15 0.00
N VAL A 85 -6.89 15.98 -0.01
CA VAL A 85 -6.67 15.20 -1.22
C VAL A 85 -8.00 14.72 -1.80
N ALA A 86 -8.90 14.23 -0.95
CA ALA A 86 -10.19 13.74 -1.41
C ALA A 86 -10.98 14.83 -2.11
N LYS A 87 -10.94 16.04 -1.58
CA LYS A 87 -11.67 17.18 -2.16
C LYS A 87 -11.05 17.64 -3.48
N ARG A 88 -9.71 17.68 -3.55
CA ARG A 88 -9.03 18.18 -4.75
C ARG A 88 -9.12 17.23 -5.92
N PHE A 89 -9.02 15.92 -5.67
CA PHE A 89 -8.89 14.93 -6.71
C PHE A 89 -10.10 14.00 -6.82
N GLN A 90 -11.09 14.19 -5.98
CA GLN A 90 -12.33 13.41 -6.00
C GLN A 90 -12.05 11.90 -5.87
N LEU A 91 -11.07 11.57 -5.05
CA LEU A 91 -10.75 10.18 -4.74
C LEU A 91 -11.70 9.67 -3.67
N SER A 92 -11.89 8.35 -3.64
CA SER A 92 -12.59 7.72 -2.53
C SER A 92 -11.85 8.02 -1.23
N TRP A 93 -12.56 7.93 -0.10
CA TRP A 93 -11.91 8.18 1.19
C TRP A 93 -10.76 7.22 1.42
N HIS A 94 -10.94 5.96 1.05
CA HIS A 94 -9.90 4.95 1.20
C HIS A 94 -8.63 5.35 0.42
N ASP A 95 -8.81 5.68 -0.86
CA ASP A 95 -7.67 6.04 -1.70
C ASP A 95 -7.01 7.32 -1.23
N ALA A 96 -7.82 8.30 -0.84
CA ALA A 96 -7.29 9.57 -0.34
C ALA A 96 -6.45 9.36 0.93
N SER A 97 -6.88 8.44 1.79
CA SER A 97 -6.15 8.15 3.02
C SER A 97 -4.80 7.52 2.74
N ILE A 98 -4.74 6.61 1.76
CA ILE A 98 -3.48 5.99 1.35
C ILE A 98 -2.54 7.05 0.75
N VAL A 99 -3.07 7.88 -0.15
CA VAL A 99 -2.28 8.93 -0.78
C VAL A 99 -1.74 9.90 0.27
N ALA A 100 -2.58 10.30 1.22
CA ALA A 100 -2.16 11.23 2.27
C ALA A 100 -1.02 10.66 3.10
N ALA A 101 -1.12 9.39 3.48
CA ALA A 101 -0.06 8.75 4.26
C ALA A 101 1.24 8.69 3.45
N ALA A 102 1.15 8.39 2.17
CA ALA A 102 2.33 8.33 1.31
C ALA A 102 3.00 9.70 1.21
N ILE A 103 2.21 10.76 0.99
CA ILE A 103 2.76 12.11 0.89
C ILE A 103 3.46 12.51 2.19
N LEU A 104 2.81 12.28 3.33
CA LEU A 104 3.36 12.68 4.61
C LEU A 104 4.57 11.85 5.01
N SER A 105 4.70 10.63 4.48
CA SER A 105 5.89 9.81 4.73
C SER A 105 7.10 10.28 3.94
N GLY A 106 6.90 11.21 3.00
CA GLY A 106 7.98 11.66 2.14
C GLY A 106 8.20 10.80 0.91
N ALA A 107 7.32 9.84 0.65
CA ALA A 107 7.45 8.99 -0.52
C ALA A 107 7.20 9.81 -1.79
N ASP A 108 7.92 9.48 -2.86
CA ASP A 108 7.66 10.08 -4.16
C ASP A 108 7.00 9.08 -5.12
N LEU A 109 6.77 7.85 -4.66
CA LEU A 109 6.16 6.80 -5.48
C LEU A 109 5.19 5.99 -4.62
N LEU A 110 3.96 5.87 -5.09
CA LEU A 110 2.95 5.00 -4.50
C LEU A 110 2.63 3.88 -5.48
N LEU A 111 2.85 2.65 -5.06
CA LEU A 111 2.53 1.51 -5.89
C LEU A 111 1.14 1.00 -5.54
N SER A 112 0.24 1.03 -6.51
CA SER A 112 -1.15 0.65 -6.33
C SER A 112 -1.70 0.11 -7.64
N GLU A 113 -2.47 -0.96 -7.56
CA GLU A 113 -3.15 -1.49 -8.74
C GLU A 113 -4.51 -0.83 -8.94
N ASP A 114 -5.10 -0.33 -7.86
CA ASP A 114 -6.48 0.15 -7.89
C ASP A 114 -6.62 1.59 -8.35
N MET A 115 -5.58 2.39 -8.18
CA MET A 115 -5.63 3.79 -8.56
C MET A 115 -5.07 3.99 -9.97
N GLN A 116 -5.40 5.14 -10.57
CA GLN A 116 -4.98 5.43 -11.93
C GLN A 116 -3.45 5.57 -12.01
N SER A 117 -2.83 4.70 -12.79
CA SER A 117 -1.38 4.70 -12.98
C SER A 117 -0.96 5.95 -13.75
N GLY A 118 0.11 6.58 -13.30
CA GLY A 118 0.62 7.79 -13.91
C GLY A 118 0.11 9.08 -13.30
N MET A 119 -0.84 8.98 -12.38
CA MET A 119 -1.39 10.15 -11.71
C MET A 119 -0.35 10.74 -10.76
N ARG A 120 -0.29 12.07 -10.71
CA ARG A 120 0.61 12.77 -9.81
C ARG A 120 -0.17 13.65 -8.86
N ILE A 121 0.16 13.55 -7.58
CA ILE A 121 -0.45 14.36 -6.53
C ILE A 121 0.66 14.89 -5.63
N ASP A 122 0.91 16.20 -5.66
CA ASP A 122 1.88 16.87 -4.79
C ASP A 122 3.25 16.19 -4.79
N GLY A 123 3.76 15.83 -5.96
CA GLY A 123 5.06 15.19 -6.06
C GLY A 123 5.04 13.68 -5.91
N LEU A 124 3.91 13.10 -5.55
CA LEU A 124 3.75 11.66 -5.46
C LEU A 124 3.28 11.12 -6.81
N LEU A 125 4.03 10.16 -7.35
CA LEU A 125 3.62 9.45 -8.57
C LEU A 125 2.92 8.15 -8.17
N ILE A 126 1.76 7.89 -8.75
CA ILE A 126 1.04 6.63 -8.54
C ILE A 126 1.32 5.74 -9.74
N GLN A 127 1.69 4.50 -9.47
CA GLN A 127 2.09 3.58 -10.52
C GLN A 127 1.62 2.17 -10.20
N ASN A 128 1.15 1.46 -11.23
CA ASN A 128 0.77 0.06 -11.08
C ASN A 128 2.02 -0.80 -11.33
N PRO A 129 2.50 -1.53 -10.31
CA PRO A 129 3.73 -2.32 -10.48
C PRO A 129 3.54 -3.60 -11.27
N PHE A 130 2.31 -3.94 -11.62
CA PHE A 130 1.98 -5.20 -12.31
C PHE A 130 1.72 -5.02 -13.80
N THR A 131 1.77 -3.79 -14.31
CA THR A 131 1.63 -3.53 -15.74
C THR A 131 2.98 -3.28 -16.35
N GLU A 132 3.93 -4.12 -16.03
CA GLU A 132 5.28 -3.89 -16.45
C GLU A 132 5.44 -4.05 -17.96
N GLY A 133 6.50 -3.51 -18.50
CA GLY A 133 6.77 -3.60 -19.92
C GLY A 133 5.90 -2.69 -20.76
N LYS A 134 5.06 -1.93 -20.14
CA LYS A 134 4.15 -1.06 -20.87
C LYS A 134 4.64 0.35 -20.92
#